data_d21088ec075a425f1db19c03f067b716
#
_entry.id   d21088ec075a425f1db19c03f067b716
#
_cell.length_a   1.000
_cell.length_b   1.000
_cell.length_c   1.000
_cell.angle_alpha   90.00
_cell.angle_beta   90.00
_cell.angle_gamma   90.00
#
_symmetry.space_group_name_H-M   'P 1'
#
loop_
_entity.id
_entity.type
_entity.pdbx_description
1 polymer ?
#
loop_
_entity_poly.entity_id
_entity_poly.type
_entity_poly.pdbx_seq_one_letter_code
_entity_poly.pdbx_strand_id
1 'polypeptide(L)'
;PPLVPPIKCQGIKTKLVNEIKRIVASQAYDRWLEPFCGSCVVPLNVQPRNAVLSDTNIHIIRLYEEIQRCSLTPATAKSFLIEEGDKLRSGGEAYYYSVRERFNDHPTSVDFLFLNRACFNGVMRFNRQGRFNVPYGHKPNRFRQAYITKITNQIRRIAETISFYNWTFCAIDFRQTLSLAKEGDFVYVDPPYAGRHVDYFNSWSESDEKELADILKQLPCKFILSTWHSNEFRANDMIERNWSSPRFQVLTREHFYHVGSTEDLRHPMIEALVTNFPVQVVEPELVRTGVLL
;
A
#
# COMPACT_ATOMS: atom_id res chain seq x y z
N PRO A 1 2.92 -14.35 -10.37
CA PRO A 1 1.98 -13.42 -9.74
C PRO A 1 2.69 -12.59 -8.67
N PRO A 2 2.28 -11.33 -8.45
CA PRO A 2 2.88 -10.48 -7.44
C PRO A 2 2.83 -11.07 -6.03
N LEU A 3 3.83 -10.77 -5.22
CA LEU A 3 3.80 -11.04 -3.79
C LEU A 3 2.82 -10.08 -3.12
N VAL A 4 1.72 -10.61 -2.61
CA VAL A 4 0.68 -9.83 -1.96
C VAL A 4 0.84 -9.89 -0.44
N PRO A 5 0.84 -8.76 0.27
CA PRO A 5 0.98 -8.71 1.72
C PRO A 5 -0.23 -9.30 2.48
N PRO A 6 -0.05 -9.67 3.77
CA PRO A 6 -1.10 -10.29 4.57
C PRO A 6 -2.19 -9.32 5.02
N ILE A 7 -1.93 -8.01 4.98
CA ILE A 7 -2.88 -6.96 5.33
C ILE A 7 -3.60 -6.42 4.10
N LYS A 8 -4.84 -6.02 4.28
CA LYS A 8 -5.59 -5.28 3.26
C LYS A 8 -5.36 -3.79 3.46
N CYS A 9 -4.95 -3.12 2.40
CA CYS A 9 -4.85 -1.66 2.35
C CYS A 9 -5.77 -1.11 1.27
N GLN A 10 -6.37 0.03 1.52
CA GLN A 10 -7.03 0.81 0.47
C GLN A 10 -5.98 1.34 -0.50
N GLY A 11 -6.29 1.34 -1.79
CA GLY A 11 -5.36 1.84 -2.81
C GLY A 11 -4.17 0.92 -3.10
N ILE A 12 -4.17 -0.34 -2.64
CA ILE A 12 -3.08 -1.28 -2.91
C ILE A 12 -2.78 -1.38 -4.41
N LYS A 13 -1.53 -1.17 -4.78
CA LYS A 13 -1.08 -1.08 -6.18
C LYS A 13 -0.79 -2.42 -6.84
N THR A 14 -1.45 -3.51 -6.41
CA THR A 14 -1.20 -4.87 -6.93
C THR A 14 -1.31 -4.95 -8.46
N LYS A 15 -2.22 -4.18 -9.06
CA LYS A 15 -2.41 -4.16 -10.53
C LYS A 15 -1.32 -3.37 -11.26
N LEU A 16 -0.74 -2.35 -10.62
CA LEU A 16 0.33 -1.54 -11.20
C LEU A 16 1.73 -2.05 -10.92
N VAL A 17 1.88 -2.98 -9.98
CA VAL A 17 3.18 -3.51 -9.55
C VAL A 17 4.06 -3.98 -10.72
N ASN A 18 3.50 -4.72 -11.67
CA ASN A 18 4.26 -5.23 -12.80
C ASN A 18 4.75 -4.10 -13.72
N GLU A 19 3.93 -3.06 -13.91
CA GLU A 19 4.29 -1.88 -14.69
C GLU A 19 5.39 -1.07 -13.99
N ILE A 20 5.20 -0.81 -12.67
CA ILE A 20 6.20 -0.13 -11.86
C ILE A 20 7.53 -0.89 -11.90
N LYS A 21 7.49 -2.22 -11.71
CA LYS A 21 8.67 -3.07 -11.78
C LYS A 21 9.38 -2.97 -13.14
N ARG A 22 8.62 -2.97 -14.25
CA ARG A 22 9.16 -2.83 -15.60
C ARG A 22 9.85 -1.48 -15.80
N ILE A 23 9.22 -0.39 -15.35
CA ILE A 23 9.79 0.96 -15.43
C ILE A 23 11.09 1.04 -14.63
N VAL A 24 11.09 0.54 -13.40
CA VAL A 24 12.23 0.58 -12.49
C VAL A 24 13.38 -0.31 -12.96
N ALA A 25 13.10 -1.46 -13.59
CA ALA A 25 14.12 -2.40 -14.04
C ALA A 25 15.11 -1.81 -15.05
N SER A 26 14.72 -0.76 -15.77
CA SER A 26 15.59 -0.03 -16.71
C SER A 26 16.39 1.10 -16.06
N GLN A 27 16.24 1.30 -14.74
CA GLN A 27 16.87 2.42 -14.03
C GLN A 27 17.98 1.93 -13.09
N ALA A 28 19.12 2.60 -13.14
CA ALA A 28 20.15 2.41 -12.14
C ALA A 28 19.86 3.30 -10.93
N TYR A 29 19.98 2.75 -9.72
CA TYR A 29 19.87 3.46 -8.45
C TYR A 29 20.56 2.69 -7.33
N ASP A 30 20.96 3.39 -6.27
CA ASP A 30 21.66 2.84 -5.11
C ASP A 30 20.71 2.46 -3.98
N ARG A 31 19.69 3.30 -3.76
CA ARG A 31 18.74 3.17 -2.66
C ARG A 31 17.34 3.61 -3.09
N TRP A 32 16.34 2.88 -2.58
CA TRP A 32 14.91 3.15 -2.73
C TRP A 32 14.36 3.90 -1.53
N LEU A 33 13.59 4.95 -1.75
CA LEU A 33 12.83 5.67 -0.73
C LEU A 33 11.34 5.60 -1.04
N GLU A 34 10.54 5.18 -0.06
CA GLU A 34 9.08 5.07 -0.22
C GLU A 34 8.38 5.66 1.01
N PRO A 35 7.97 6.94 0.96
CA PRO A 35 7.41 7.68 2.08
C PRO A 35 5.95 7.33 2.43
N PHE A 36 5.28 6.55 1.59
CA PHE A 36 3.91 6.07 1.78
C PHE A 36 3.87 4.56 1.48
N CYS A 37 4.64 3.78 2.25
CA CYS A 37 4.83 2.37 1.89
C CYS A 37 3.55 1.52 2.07
N GLY A 38 2.62 1.94 2.93
CA GLY A 38 1.35 1.27 3.14
C GLY A 38 1.50 -0.25 3.29
N SER A 39 0.90 -1.00 2.39
CA SER A 39 1.01 -2.46 2.38
C SER A 39 2.38 -3.01 1.96
N CYS A 40 3.34 -2.18 1.59
CA CYS A 40 4.64 -2.56 1.02
C CYS A 40 4.55 -3.43 -0.26
N VAL A 41 3.43 -3.44 -0.97
CA VAL A 41 3.28 -4.29 -2.15
C VAL A 41 4.28 -3.92 -3.25
N VAL A 42 4.67 -2.65 -3.38
CA VAL A 42 5.62 -2.20 -4.40
C VAL A 42 7.03 -2.67 -4.07
N PRO A 43 7.64 -2.35 -2.91
CA PRO A 43 9.00 -2.77 -2.61
C PRO A 43 9.14 -4.28 -2.49
N LEU A 44 8.11 -5.01 -2.01
CA LEU A 44 8.11 -6.48 -1.98
C LEU A 44 8.22 -7.12 -3.36
N ASN A 45 7.85 -6.41 -4.41
CA ASN A 45 7.91 -6.92 -5.78
C ASN A 45 9.03 -6.31 -6.62
N VAL A 46 9.38 -5.04 -6.40
CA VAL A 46 10.56 -4.39 -7.02
C VAL A 46 11.84 -4.98 -6.45
N GLN A 47 11.87 -5.25 -5.14
CA GLN A 47 12.98 -5.86 -4.41
C GLN A 47 14.27 -5.03 -4.48
N PRO A 48 14.24 -3.74 -4.12
CA PRO A 48 15.44 -2.93 -4.09
C PRO A 48 16.45 -3.48 -3.07
N ARG A 49 17.74 -3.39 -3.40
CA ARG A 49 18.80 -3.90 -2.51
C ARG A 49 18.85 -3.15 -1.18
N ASN A 50 18.73 -1.84 -1.22
CA ASN A 50 18.68 -0.96 -0.06
C ASN A 50 17.40 -0.14 -0.12
N ALA A 51 16.65 -0.03 0.97
CA ALA A 51 15.44 0.78 1.02
C ALA A 51 15.19 1.43 2.38
N VAL A 52 14.57 2.62 2.34
CA VAL A 52 13.90 3.24 3.48
C VAL A 52 12.40 3.27 3.14
N LEU A 53 11.64 2.52 3.91
CA LEU A 53 10.21 2.34 3.74
C LEU A 53 9.52 2.99 4.94
N SER A 54 8.71 4.00 4.69
CA SER A 54 8.06 4.74 5.76
C SER A 54 6.58 4.95 5.53
N ASP A 55 5.88 5.12 6.63
CA ASP A 55 4.46 5.42 6.68
C ASP A 55 4.15 6.11 8.01
N THR A 56 3.14 6.93 8.06
CA THR A 56 2.68 7.52 9.33
C THR A 56 1.95 6.51 10.20
N ASN A 57 1.42 5.44 9.62
CA ASN A 57 0.75 4.37 10.35
C ASN A 57 1.75 3.43 11.03
N ILE A 58 2.03 3.71 12.30
CA ILE A 58 2.97 2.94 13.12
C ILE A 58 2.63 1.44 13.19
N HIS A 59 1.36 1.05 13.06
CA HIS A 59 0.95 -0.35 13.14
C HIS A 59 1.38 -1.15 11.91
N ILE A 60 1.39 -0.51 10.74
CA ILE A 60 1.94 -1.10 9.51
C ILE A 60 3.45 -1.27 9.67
N ILE A 61 4.15 -0.23 10.09
CA ILE A 61 5.61 -0.25 10.26
C ILE A 61 6.01 -1.33 11.26
N ARG A 62 5.37 -1.37 12.43
CA ARG A 62 5.63 -2.39 13.46
C ARG A 62 5.43 -3.81 12.94
N LEU A 63 4.39 -4.06 12.14
CA LEU A 63 4.14 -5.37 11.54
C LEU A 63 5.35 -5.83 10.71
N TYR A 64 5.89 -4.97 9.85
CA TYR A 64 7.04 -5.31 9.00
C TYR A 64 8.34 -5.41 9.79
N GLU A 65 8.57 -4.54 10.77
CA GLU A 65 9.73 -4.65 11.69
C GLU A 65 9.71 -5.97 12.46
N GLU A 66 8.55 -6.40 12.97
CA GLU A 66 8.42 -7.66 13.72
C GLU A 66 8.65 -8.88 12.82
N ILE A 67 8.19 -8.83 11.56
CA ILE A 67 8.51 -9.87 10.58
C ILE A 67 10.01 -9.89 10.29
N GLN A 68 10.64 -8.73 10.09
CA GLN A 68 12.07 -8.60 9.81
C GLN A 68 12.94 -9.12 10.96
N ARG A 69 12.55 -8.82 12.20
CA ARG A 69 13.25 -9.26 13.41
C ARG A 69 12.92 -10.70 13.83
N CYS A 70 12.09 -11.40 13.07
CA CYS A 70 11.58 -12.74 13.38
C CYS A 70 10.82 -12.85 14.72
N SER A 71 10.30 -11.74 15.27
CA SER A 71 9.41 -11.74 16.43
C SER A 71 7.97 -12.07 16.05
N LEU A 72 7.55 -11.74 14.83
CA LEU A 72 6.31 -12.25 14.21
C LEU A 72 6.66 -13.29 13.15
N THR A 73 6.54 -14.57 13.52
CA THR A 73 6.83 -15.69 12.62
C THR A 73 5.56 -16.24 11.97
N PRO A 74 5.67 -17.02 10.87
CA PRO A 74 4.55 -17.75 10.30
C PRO A 74 3.86 -18.67 11.31
N ALA A 75 4.62 -19.30 12.22
CA ALA A 75 4.10 -20.21 13.24
C ALA A 75 3.29 -19.45 14.31
N THR A 76 3.84 -18.37 14.85
CA THR A 76 3.16 -17.54 15.86
C THR A 76 1.89 -16.90 15.30
N ALA A 77 1.95 -16.36 14.07
CA ALA A 77 0.76 -15.82 13.40
C ALA A 77 -0.32 -16.89 13.17
N LYS A 78 0.08 -18.11 12.76
CA LYS A 78 -0.84 -19.21 12.53
C LYS A 78 -1.57 -19.62 13.81
N SER A 79 -0.84 -19.86 14.89
CA SER A 79 -1.42 -20.26 16.18
C SER A 79 -2.38 -19.20 16.71
N PHE A 80 -1.98 -17.93 16.67
CA PHE A 80 -2.82 -16.82 17.08
C PHE A 80 -4.11 -16.70 16.26
N LEU A 81 -4.03 -16.76 14.92
CA LEU A 81 -5.20 -16.63 14.05
C LEU A 81 -6.17 -17.82 14.17
N ILE A 82 -5.68 -19.02 14.48
CA ILE A 82 -6.54 -20.18 14.78
C ILE A 82 -7.31 -19.92 16.08
N GLU A 83 -6.60 -19.61 17.16
CA GLU A 83 -7.19 -19.38 18.48
C GLU A 83 -8.20 -18.22 18.45
N GLU A 84 -7.81 -17.07 17.94
CA GLU A 84 -8.67 -15.88 17.86
C GLU A 84 -9.85 -16.07 16.89
N GLY A 85 -9.63 -16.81 15.81
CA GLY A 85 -10.70 -17.19 14.87
C GLY A 85 -11.75 -18.12 15.50
N ASP A 86 -11.34 -19.04 16.37
CA ASP A 86 -12.25 -19.93 17.12
C ASP A 86 -13.06 -19.13 18.15
N LYS A 87 -12.40 -18.23 18.89
CA LYS A 87 -13.07 -17.31 19.81
C LYS A 87 -14.05 -16.38 19.09
N LEU A 88 -13.69 -15.89 17.89
CA LEU A 88 -14.59 -15.07 17.09
C LEU A 88 -15.83 -15.85 16.62
N ARG A 89 -15.69 -17.13 16.26
CA ARG A 89 -16.83 -17.95 15.84
C ARG A 89 -17.82 -18.18 16.97
N SER A 90 -17.35 -18.34 18.18
CA SER A 90 -18.21 -18.55 19.36
C SER A 90 -18.72 -17.25 19.98
N GLY A 91 -17.91 -16.22 20.03
CA GLY A 91 -18.23 -14.95 20.69
C GLY A 91 -18.78 -13.86 19.77
N GLY A 92 -18.68 -14.05 18.45
CA GLY A 92 -19.26 -13.15 17.45
C GLY A 92 -18.79 -11.70 17.57
N GLU A 93 -19.72 -10.78 17.41
CA GLU A 93 -19.49 -9.34 17.42
C GLU A 93 -18.92 -8.84 18.76
N ALA A 94 -19.41 -9.36 19.89
CA ALA A 94 -18.92 -8.97 21.20
C ALA A 94 -17.41 -9.29 21.36
N TYR A 95 -16.99 -10.45 20.84
CA TYR A 95 -15.58 -10.82 20.86
C TYR A 95 -14.74 -9.91 19.97
N TYR A 96 -15.22 -9.58 18.76
CA TYR A 96 -14.53 -8.63 17.89
C TYR A 96 -14.26 -7.30 18.59
N TYR A 97 -15.26 -6.73 19.27
CA TYR A 97 -15.10 -5.47 19.98
C TYR A 97 -14.15 -5.60 21.18
N SER A 98 -14.13 -6.73 21.87
CA SER A 98 -13.14 -6.93 22.95
C SER A 98 -11.70 -6.95 22.42
N VAL A 99 -11.44 -7.58 21.28
CA VAL A 99 -10.14 -7.54 20.63
C VAL A 99 -9.80 -6.11 20.16
N ARG A 100 -10.79 -5.39 19.63
CA ARG A 100 -10.57 -4.00 19.18
C ARG A 100 -10.18 -3.08 20.35
N GLU A 101 -10.83 -3.19 21.50
CA GLU A 101 -10.46 -2.42 22.68
C GLU A 101 -9.10 -2.85 23.23
N ARG A 102 -8.81 -4.16 23.30
CA ARG A 102 -7.48 -4.68 23.67
C ARG A 102 -6.38 -4.08 22.77
N PHE A 103 -6.58 -4.09 21.46
CA PHE A 103 -5.65 -3.47 20.51
C PHE A 103 -5.50 -1.96 20.73
N ASN A 104 -6.60 -1.26 20.97
CA ASN A 104 -6.60 0.18 21.19
C ASN A 104 -5.87 0.58 22.48
N ASP A 105 -5.87 -0.29 23.50
CA ASP A 105 -5.20 -0.03 24.77
C ASP A 105 -3.74 -0.53 24.76
N HIS A 106 -3.49 -1.69 24.11
CA HIS A 106 -2.17 -2.32 24.00
C HIS A 106 -1.96 -2.87 22.59
N PRO A 107 -1.58 -2.02 21.62
CA PRO A 107 -1.44 -2.42 20.23
C PRO A 107 -0.38 -3.50 20.01
N THR A 108 -0.76 -4.60 19.36
CA THR A 108 0.14 -5.66 18.89
C THR A 108 -0.04 -5.93 17.41
N SER A 109 1.01 -6.42 16.73
CA SER A 109 0.93 -6.73 15.29
C SER A 109 -0.03 -7.89 14.99
N VAL A 110 -0.18 -8.85 15.91
CA VAL A 110 -1.10 -9.97 15.72
C VAL A 110 -2.56 -9.53 15.87
N ASP A 111 -2.88 -8.65 16.84
CA ASP A 111 -4.22 -8.06 16.94
C ASP A 111 -4.53 -7.17 15.73
N PHE A 112 -3.55 -6.40 15.25
CA PHE A 112 -3.71 -5.60 14.04
C PHE A 112 -4.02 -6.47 12.83
N LEU A 113 -3.32 -7.59 12.66
CA LEU A 113 -3.56 -8.55 11.59
C LEU A 113 -4.95 -9.19 11.71
N PHE A 114 -5.37 -9.56 12.92
CA PHE A 114 -6.71 -10.09 13.20
C PHE A 114 -7.79 -9.06 12.85
N LEU A 115 -7.69 -7.84 13.36
CA LEU A 115 -8.66 -6.77 13.14
C LEU A 115 -8.78 -6.39 11.66
N ASN A 116 -7.67 -6.29 10.95
CA ASN A 116 -7.67 -6.03 9.51
C ASN A 116 -8.42 -7.12 8.72
N ARG A 117 -8.43 -8.37 9.23
CA ARG A 117 -9.16 -9.47 8.62
C ARG A 117 -10.62 -9.55 9.05
N ALA A 118 -10.91 -9.26 10.31
CA ALA A 118 -12.24 -9.39 10.90
C ALA A 118 -13.15 -8.18 10.63
N CYS A 119 -12.57 -6.99 10.47
CA CYS A 119 -13.32 -5.75 10.30
C CYS A 119 -14.08 -5.66 8.96
N PHE A 120 -14.98 -4.69 8.89
CA PHE A 120 -15.75 -4.38 7.69
C PHE A 120 -14.81 -4.06 6.51
N ASN A 121 -14.91 -4.82 5.44
CA ASN A 121 -14.15 -4.72 4.19
C ASN A 121 -12.61 -4.71 4.32
N GLY A 122 -12.05 -4.95 5.50
CA GLY A 122 -10.61 -4.88 5.75
C GLY A 122 -10.07 -3.44 5.67
N VAL A 123 -10.92 -2.48 5.96
CA VAL A 123 -10.55 -1.05 6.02
C VAL A 123 -9.66 -0.83 7.23
N MET A 124 -8.59 -0.07 7.07
CA MET A 124 -7.80 0.46 8.18
C MET A 124 -8.22 1.90 8.40
N ARG A 125 -8.89 2.16 9.52
CA ARG A 125 -9.34 3.50 9.89
C ARG A 125 -9.17 3.73 11.38
N PHE A 126 -8.63 4.88 11.71
CA PHE A 126 -8.35 5.32 13.06
C PHE A 126 -9.03 6.66 13.31
N ASN A 127 -9.64 6.84 14.48
CA ASN A 127 -10.25 8.12 14.84
C ASN A 127 -9.17 9.16 15.17
N ARG A 128 -9.58 10.39 15.47
CA ARG A 128 -8.67 11.52 15.80
C ARG A 128 -7.77 11.28 17.02
N GLN A 129 -8.09 10.29 17.85
CA GLN A 129 -7.30 9.87 19.00
C GLN A 129 -6.36 8.71 18.69
N GLY A 130 -6.24 8.31 17.40
CA GLY A 130 -5.42 7.19 16.97
C GLY A 130 -5.99 5.81 17.33
N ARG A 131 -7.25 5.70 17.72
CA ARG A 131 -7.89 4.42 18.05
C ARG A 131 -8.54 3.81 16.81
N PHE A 132 -8.29 2.52 16.59
CA PHE A 132 -8.95 1.75 15.52
C PHE A 132 -10.46 1.72 15.74
N ASN A 133 -11.24 2.15 14.76
CA ASN A 133 -12.68 2.38 14.91
C ASN A 133 -13.56 1.74 13.83
N VAL A 134 -13.03 0.75 13.11
CA VAL A 134 -13.80 0.03 12.09
C VAL A 134 -14.76 -0.97 12.75
N PRO A 135 -16.01 -1.07 12.30
CA PRO A 135 -16.97 -2.04 12.83
C PRO A 135 -16.63 -3.47 12.37
N TYR A 136 -17.25 -4.44 13.05
CA TYR A 136 -17.15 -5.85 12.68
C TYR A 136 -17.67 -6.11 11.26
N GLY A 137 -16.99 -6.97 10.53
CA GLY A 137 -17.34 -7.29 9.14
C GLY A 137 -18.34 -8.45 8.98
N HIS A 138 -18.78 -9.08 10.08
CA HIS A 138 -19.72 -10.21 10.10
C HIS A 138 -19.34 -11.37 9.16
N LYS A 139 -18.03 -11.63 9.00
CA LYS A 139 -17.49 -12.69 8.13
C LYS A 139 -16.49 -13.59 8.89
N PRO A 140 -16.95 -14.40 9.88
CA PRO A 140 -16.07 -15.27 10.66
C PRO A 140 -15.34 -16.31 9.80
N ASN A 141 -15.92 -16.65 8.64
CA ASN A 141 -15.31 -17.55 7.66
C ASN A 141 -13.95 -17.07 7.11
N ARG A 142 -13.57 -15.80 7.34
CA ARG A 142 -12.23 -15.27 6.99
C ARG A 142 -11.11 -15.90 7.82
N PHE A 143 -11.44 -16.65 8.88
CA PHE A 143 -10.50 -17.43 9.71
C PHE A 143 -10.60 -18.94 9.47
N ARG A 144 -11.12 -19.38 8.32
CA ARG A 144 -11.01 -20.78 7.88
C ARG A 144 -9.56 -21.15 7.61
N GLN A 145 -9.22 -22.42 7.79
CA GLN A 145 -7.87 -22.96 7.61
C GLN A 145 -7.20 -22.48 6.30
N ALA A 146 -7.92 -22.46 5.18
CA ALA A 146 -7.39 -22.03 3.90
C ALA A 146 -6.92 -20.55 3.91
N TYR A 147 -7.66 -19.65 4.57
CA TYR A 147 -7.27 -18.25 4.70
C TYR A 147 -6.12 -18.07 5.66
N ILE A 148 -6.10 -18.79 6.78
CA ILE A 148 -4.98 -18.77 7.73
C ILE A 148 -3.71 -19.27 7.05
N THR A 149 -3.77 -20.37 6.30
CA THR A 149 -2.66 -20.89 5.51
C THR A 149 -2.16 -19.87 4.50
N LYS A 150 -3.06 -19.16 3.81
CA LYS A 150 -2.69 -18.09 2.88
C LYS A 150 -1.92 -16.98 3.59
N ILE A 151 -2.44 -16.47 4.71
CA ILE A 151 -1.78 -15.41 5.50
C ILE A 151 -0.40 -15.87 5.99
N THR A 152 -0.32 -17.07 6.52
CA THR A 152 0.92 -17.68 7.01
C THR A 152 1.97 -17.79 5.90
N ASN A 153 1.56 -18.21 4.69
CA ASN A 153 2.45 -18.28 3.53
C ASN A 153 2.87 -16.88 3.03
N GLN A 154 1.98 -15.89 3.12
CA GLN A 154 2.34 -14.51 2.82
C GLN A 154 3.42 -13.99 3.78
N ILE A 155 3.25 -14.19 5.09
CA ILE A 155 4.25 -13.80 6.10
C ILE A 155 5.58 -14.50 5.84
N ARG A 156 5.57 -15.82 5.55
CA ARG A 156 6.79 -16.56 5.23
C ARG A 156 7.53 -15.95 4.04
N ARG A 157 6.85 -15.74 2.93
CA ARG A 157 7.45 -15.18 1.72
C ARG A 157 7.99 -13.76 1.94
N ILE A 158 7.29 -12.96 2.76
CA ILE A 158 7.76 -11.62 3.13
C ILE A 158 9.03 -11.72 3.97
N ALA A 159 9.04 -12.56 5.00
CA ALA A 159 10.22 -12.76 5.85
C ALA A 159 11.44 -13.22 5.02
N GLU A 160 11.23 -14.20 4.14
CA GLU A 160 12.26 -14.65 3.19
C GLU A 160 12.74 -13.50 2.31
N THR A 161 11.83 -12.72 1.72
CA THR A 161 12.19 -11.59 0.86
C THR A 161 13.00 -10.55 1.62
N ILE A 162 12.50 -10.08 2.77
CA ILE A 162 13.16 -9.02 3.54
C ILE A 162 14.56 -9.47 4.03
N SER A 163 14.75 -10.74 4.32
CA SER A 163 16.04 -11.26 4.79
C SER A 163 17.20 -11.12 3.79
N PHE A 164 16.90 -10.98 2.50
CA PHE A 164 17.91 -10.81 1.44
C PHE A 164 18.32 -9.36 1.19
N TYR A 165 17.58 -8.39 1.76
CA TYR A 165 17.73 -6.98 1.43
C TYR A 165 18.00 -6.13 2.68
N ASN A 166 18.62 -4.98 2.47
CA ASN A 166 18.88 -4.02 3.53
C ASN A 166 17.76 -2.96 3.57
N TRP A 167 16.66 -3.31 4.23
CA TRP A 167 15.50 -2.43 4.36
C TRP A 167 15.36 -1.90 5.77
N THR A 168 15.07 -0.60 5.87
CA THR A 168 14.73 0.08 7.12
C THR A 168 13.28 0.51 7.07
N PHE A 169 12.51 0.16 8.11
CA PHE A 169 11.13 0.59 8.26
C PHE A 169 11.07 1.74 9.27
N CYS A 170 10.33 2.82 8.96
CA CYS A 170 10.27 4.01 9.80
C CYS A 170 8.84 4.56 9.88
N ALA A 171 8.35 4.81 11.11
CA ALA A 171 7.08 5.48 11.34
C ALA A 171 7.28 7.00 11.34
N ILE A 172 7.48 7.60 10.17
CA ILE A 172 7.77 9.02 9.98
C ILE A 172 6.95 9.61 8.82
N ASP A 173 6.80 10.94 8.83
CA ASP A 173 6.12 11.70 7.79
C ASP A 173 6.93 11.73 6.48
N PHE A 174 6.23 11.89 5.35
CA PHE A 174 6.83 11.92 4.02
C PHE A 174 7.91 13.00 3.85
N ARG A 175 7.75 14.14 4.53
CA ARG A 175 8.74 15.24 4.50
C ARG A 175 10.08 14.78 5.04
N GLN A 176 10.06 14.03 6.14
CA GLN A 176 11.26 13.49 6.75
C GLN A 176 11.93 12.44 5.85
N THR A 177 11.14 11.56 5.24
CA THR A 177 11.69 10.56 4.31
C THR A 177 12.28 11.21 3.06
N LEU A 178 11.58 12.17 2.45
CA LEU A 178 12.05 12.85 1.26
C LEU A 178 13.27 13.76 1.53
N SER A 179 13.44 14.27 2.75
CA SER A 179 14.63 15.02 3.14
C SER A 179 15.91 14.18 3.15
N LEU A 180 15.78 12.84 3.18
CA LEU A 180 16.92 11.90 3.09
C LEU A 180 17.40 11.69 1.65
N ALA A 181 16.63 12.16 0.65
CA ALA A 181 16.92 11.89 -0.75
C ALA A 181 18.20 12.59 -1.22
N LYS A 182 19.03 11.85 -1.93
CA LYS A 182 20.28 12.30 -2.52
C LYS A 182 20.46 11.78 -3.94
N GLU A 183 21.44 12.29 -4.65
CA GLU A 183 21.83 11.76 -5.95
C GLU A 183 22.09 10.24 -5.88
N GLY A 184 21.62 9.50 -6.88
CA GLY A 184 21.68 8.03 -6.90
C GLY A 184 20.50 7.32 -6.23
N ASP A 185 19.66 8.00 -5.49
CA ASP A 185 18.43 7.40 -4.94
C ASP A 185 17.33 7.28 -6.01
N PHE A 186 16.33 6.45 -5.71
CA PHE A 186 15.08 6.34 -6.46
C PHE A 186 13.91 6.47 -5.48
N VAL A 187 12.98 7.36 -5.78
CA VAL A 187 11.82 7.64 -4.91
C VAL A 187 10.55 7.11 -5.56
N TYR A 188 9.78 6.30 -4.84
CA TYR A 188 8.43 5.93 -5.22
C TYR A 188 7.42 6.54 -4.23
N VAL A 189 6.41 7.22 -4.76
CA VAL A 189 5.45 8.00 -3.97
C VAL A 189 4.04 7.61 -4.34
N ASP A 190 3.26 7.20 -3.35
CA ASP A 190 1.84 6.85 -3.48
C ASP A 190 1.03 7.49 -2.35
N PRO A 191 0.83 8.82 -2.40
CA PRO A 191 0.16 9.55 -1.34
C PRO A 191 -1.32 9.21 -1.25
N PRO A 192 -1.97 9.48 -0.11
CA PRO A 192 -3.42 9.48 -0.01
C PRO A 192 -4.03 10.45 -1.04
N TYR A 193 -5.23 10.17 -1.53
CA TYR A 193 -5.89 11.05 -2.48
C TYR A 193 -6.70 12.13 -1.77
N ALA A 194 -6.48 13.39 -2.13
CA ALA A 194 -7.23 14.51 -1.57
C ALA A 194 -8.75 14.33 -1.73
N GLY A 195 -9.51 14.63 -0.65
CA GLY A 195 -10.96 14.52 -0.62
C GLY A 195 -11.50 13.10 -0.42
N ARG A 196 -10.67 12.09 -0.17
CA ARG A 196 -11.08 10.78 0.32
C ARG A 196 -10.99 10.70 1.83
N HIS A 197 -11.64 9.68 2.42
CA HIS A 197 -11.83 9.51 3.87
C HIS A 197 -10.58 9.87 4.68
N VAL A 198 -10.72 10.94 5.45
CA VAL A 198 -9.70 11.43 6.37
C VAL A 198 -9.77 10.59 7.64
N ASP A 199 -8.68 9.92 8.00
CA ASP A 199 -8.49 9.32 9.31
C ASP A 199 -7.22 9.88 9.97
N TYR A 200 -6.90 9.39 11.17
CA TYR A 200 -5.75 9.89 11.94
C TYR A 200 -4.41 9.79 11.19
N PHE A 201 -4.18 8.66 10.47
CA PHE A 201 -2.93 8.45 9.74
C PHE A 201 -2.98 8.93 8.28
N ASN A 202 -4.17 9.12 7.71
CA ASN A 202 -4.36 9.43 6.29
C ASN A 202 -5.04 10.80 6.09
N SER A 203 -4.78 11.79 6.97
CA SER A 203 -5.20 13.16 6.71
C SER A 203 -4.35 13.71 5.55
N TRP A 204 -5.01 14.07 4.45
CA TRP A 204 -4.34 14.59 3.26
C TRP A 204 -5.09 15.81 2.74
N SER A 205 -4.44 16.95 2.77
CA SER A 205 -4.99 18.23 2.32
C SER A 205 -4.43 18.65 0.96
N GLU A 206 -5.05 19.63 0.34
CA GLU A 206 -4.49 20.27 -0.87
C GLU A 206 -3.14 20.94 -0.59
N SER A 207 -2.91 21.41 0.64
CA SER A 207 -1.63 21.94 1.07
C SER A 207 -0.55 20.86 1.10
N ASP A 208 -0.87 19.64 1.59
CA ASP A 208 0.05 18.51 1.59
C ASP A 208 0.38 18.07 0.15
N GLU A 209 -0.64 18.02 -0.72
CA GLU A 209 -0.47 17.70 -2.14
C GLU A 209 0.47 18.69 -2.84
N LYS A 210 0.28 19.98 -2.60
CA LYS A 210 1.13 21.03 -3.15
C LYS A 210 2.56 20.93 -2.61
N GLU A 211 2.72 20.78 -1.31
CA GLU A 211 4.03 20.66 -0.69
C GLU A 211 4.79 19.43 -1.19
N LEU A 212 4.09 18.28 -1.29
CA LEU A 212 4.69 17.10 -1.91
C LEU A 212 5.16 17.35 -3.33
N ALA A 213 4.33 18.00 -4.16
CA ALA A 213 4.71 18.34 -5.52
C ALA A 213 5.94 19.28 -5.57
N ASP A 214 6.00 20.28 -4.69
CA ASP A 214 7.11 21.22 -4.62
C ASP A 214 8.42 20.53 -4.19
N ILE A 215 8.35 19.59 -3.24
CA ILE A 215 9.49 18.76 -2.83
C ILE A 215 9.95 17.87 -3.98
N LEU A 216 9.02 17.15 -4.65
CA LEU A 216 9.36 16.23 -5.75
C LEU A 216 10.02 16.95 -6.94
N LYS A 217 9.61 18.19 -7.25
CA LYS A 217 10.22 19.01 -8.29
C LYS A 217 11.68 19.37 -8.01
N GLN A 218 12.08 19.37 -6.73
CA GLN A 218 13.42 19.75 -6.28
C GLN A 218 14.31 18.55 -5.95
N LEU A 219 13.78 17.31 -6.02
CA LEU A 219 14.57 16.11 -5.72
C LEU A 219 15.80 16.00 -6.64
N PRO A 220 16.96 15.63 -6.07
CA PRO A 220 18.19 15.41 -6.83
C PRO A 220 18.24 14.06 -7.53
N CYS A 221 17.17 13.26 -7.47
CA CYS A 221 17.12 11.88 -7.91
C CYS A 221 15.85 11.60 -8.74
N LYS A 222 15.75 10.37 -9.25
CA LYS A 222 14.60 9.92 -10.02
C LYS A 222 13.42 9.60 -9.11
N PHE A 223 12.20 9.87 -9.61
CA PHE A 223 11.00 9.46 -8.89
C PHE A 223 9.88 8.93 -9.80
N ILE A 224 9.01 8.12 -9.21
CA ILE A 224 7.68 7.79 -9.73
C ILE A 224 6.67 8.25 -8.68
N LEU A 225 5.73 9.10 -9.08
CA LEU A 225 4.54 9.44 -8.31
C LEU A 225 3.34 8.69 -8.88
N SER A 226 2.68 7.87 -8.05
CA SER A 226 1.39 7.26 -8.36
C SER A 226 0.26 8.15 -7.85
N THR A 227 -0.66 8.51 -8.72
CA THR A 227 -1.82 9.33 -8.37
C THR A 227 -3.03 8.95 -9.23
N TRP A 228 -4.21 9.51 -8.95
CA TRP A 228 -5.35 9.36 -9.83
C TRP A 228 -5.34 10.46 -10.90
N HIS A 229 -5.77 10.11 -12.11
CA HIS A 229 -5.88 11.06 -13.23
C HIS A 229 -7.32 11.59 -13.35
N SER A 230 -8.26 10.71 -13.58
CA SER A 230 -9.66 11.04 -13.79
C SER A 230 -10.57 9.86 -13.52
N ASN A 231 -11.84 10.16 -13.39
CA ASN A 231 -12.92 9.18 -13.47
C ASN A 231 -14.07 9.78 -14.27
N GLU A 232 -15.18 9.07 -14.37
CA GLU A 232 -16.38 9.50 -15.11
C GLU A 232 -16.92 10.89 -14.67
N PHE A 233 -16.67 11.31 -13.43
CA PHE A 233 -17.25 12.52 -12.84
C PHE A 233 -16.30 13.69 -12.73
N ARG A 234 -14.98 13.46 -12.66
CA ARG A 234 -14.00 14.52 -12.43
C ARG A 234 -12.60 14.13 -12.90
N ALA A 235 -11.83 15.16 -13.25
CA ALA A 235 -10.39 15.06 -13.47
C ALA A 235 -9.62 15.57 -12.25
N ASN A 236 -8.35 15.17 -12.14
CA ASN A 236 -7.44 15.65 -11.12
C ASN A 236 -6.68 16.87 -11.64
N ASP A 237 -7.19 18.06 -11.35
CA ASP A 237 -6.60 19.34 -11.78
C ASP A 237 -5.17 19.52 -11.27
N MET A 238 -4.79 18.81 -10.21
CA MET A 238 -3.42 18.90 -9.65
C MET A 238 -2.38 18.29 -10.60
N ILE A 239 -2.78 17.36 -11.49
CA ILE A 239 -1.85 16.84 -12.52
C ILE A 239 -1.49 17.94 -13.48
N GLU A 240 -2.45 18.67 -14.02
CA GLU A 240 -2.19 19.78 -14.94
C GLU A 240 -1.41 20.90 -14.27
N ARG A 241 -1.80 21.28 -13.07
CA ARG A 241 -1.13 22.36 -12.31
C ARG A 241 0.31 22.04 -11.95
N ASN A 242 0.62 20.81 -11.61
CA ASN A 242 1.94 20.46 -11.07
C ASN A 242 2.86 19.78 -12.08
N TRP A 243 2.33 19.05 -13.07
CA TRP A 243 3.10 18.11 -13.88
C TRP A 243 3.02 18.37 -15.39
N SER A 244 2.51 19.53 -15.83
CA SER A 244 2.40 19.91 -17.25
C SER A 244 3.73 20.28 -17.91
N SER A 245 4.79 20.51 -17.13
CA SER A 245 6.11 20.82 -17.68
C SER A 245 6.67 19.65 -18.50
N PRO A 246 7.34 19.88 -19.65
CA PRO A 246 7.99 18.83 -20.45
C PRO A 246 9.06 18.02 -19.70
N ARG A 247 9.50 18.50 -18.55
CA ARG A 247 10.42 17.80 -17.65
C ARG A 247 9.80 16.53 -17.08
N PHE A 248 8.47 16.44 -17.02
CA PHE A 248 7.75 15.33 -16.45
C PHE A 248 6.99 14.54 -17.51
N GLN A 249 6.93 13.23 -17.33
CA GLN A 249 6.12 12.37 -18.17
C GLN A 249 4.95 11.84 -17.35
N VAL A 250 3.73 11.97 -17.87
CA VAL A 250 2.49 11.45 -17.25
C VAL A 250 2.04 10.24 -18.05
N LEU A 251 2.05 9.08 -17.42
CA LEU A 251 1.57 7.81 -17.98
C LEU A 251 0.24 7.47 -17.34
N THR A 252 -0.78 7.15 -18.13
CA THR A 252 -2.11 6.81 -17.62
C THR A 252 -2.38 5.30 -17.77
N ARG A 253 -3.11 4.74 -16.78
CA ARG A 253 -3.57 3.34 -16.77
C ARG A 253 -5.02 3.30 -16.28
N GLU A 254 -5.86 2.56 -16.97
CA GLU A 254 -7.24 2.31 -16.53
C GLU A 254 -7.26 1.30 -15.41
N HIS A 255 -8.04 1.59 -14.38
CA HIS A 255 -8.11 0.76 -13.19
C HIS A 255 -9.50 0.82 -12.56
N PHE A 256 -10.03 -0.36 -12.20
CA PHE A 256 -11.28 -0.49 -11.47
C PHE A 256 -11.03 -0.61 -9.98
N TYR A 257 -11.52 0.34 -9.20
CA TYR A 257 -11.52 0.26 -7.75
C TYR A 257 -12.72 -0.55 -7.25
N HIS A 258 -12.44 -1.69 -6.63
CA HIS A 258 -13.46 -2.49 -5.95
C HIS A 258 -13.66 -2.01 -4.50
N VAL A 259 -13.92 -0.72 -4.30
CA VAL A 259 -14.18 -0.13 -2.98
C VAL A 259 -15.60 0.39 -2.95
N GLY A 260 -16.54 -0.51 -2.71
CA GLY A 260 -17.95 -0.18 -2.54
C GLY A 260 -18.77 -1.43 -2.31
N SER A 261 -19.81 -1.33 -1.51
CA SER A 261 -20.78 -2.40 -1.25
C SER A 261 -21.85 -2.52 -2.34
N THR A 262 -21.89 -1.57 -3.28
CA THR A 262 -22.86 -1.52 -4.38
C THR A 262 -22.15 -1.46 -5.73
N GLU A 263 -22.76 -2.04 -6.75
CA GLU A 263 -22.27 -2.06 -8.13
C GLU A 263 -22.13 -0.66 -8.73
N ASP A 264 -22.98 0.27 -8.31
CA ASP A 264 -23.03 1.67 -8.77
C ASP A 264 -21.81 2.52 -8.34
N LEU A 265 -20.97 2.03 -7.42
CA LEU A 265 -19.76 2.70 -6.97
C LEU A 265 -18.48 2.16 -7.63
N ARG A 266 -18.61 1.29 -8.64
CA ARG A 266 -17.49 0.68 -9.37
C ARG A 266 -17.22 1.38 -10.69
N HIS A 267 -16.93 2.67 -10.65
CA HIS A 267 -16.52 3.39 -11.85
C HIS A 267 -15.04 3.18 -12.14
N PRO A 268 -14.66 3.03 -13.44
CA PRO A 268 -13.25 2.96 -13.82
C PRO A 268 -12.54 4.24 -13.39
N MET A 269 -11.41 4.07 -12.71
CA MET A 269 -10.53 5.17 -12.37
C MET A 269 -9.27 5.04 -13.20
N ILE A 270 -8.94 6.10 -13.91
CA ILE A 270 -7.65 6.21 -14.60
C ILE A 270 -6.63 6.61 -13.56
N GLU A 271 -5.64 5.74 -13.33
CA GLU A 271 -4.47 6.06 -12.53
C GLU A 271 -3.37 6.66 -13.42
N ALA A 272 -2.58 7.55 -12.84
CA ALA A 272 -1.42 8.14 -13.48
C ALA A 272 -0.14 7.78 -12.73
N LEU A 273 0.93 7.56 -13.49
CA LEU A 273 2.29 7.53 -13.00
C LEU A 273 3.02 8.75 -13.56
N VAL A 274 3.53 9.61 -12.69
CA VAL A 274 4.34 10.78 -13.06
C VAL A 274 5.80 10.48 -12.80
N THR A 275 6.66 10.73 -13.78
CA THR A 275 8.11 10.51 -13.67
C THR A 275 8.88 11.76 -14.08
N ASN A 276 10.07 11.97 -13.51
CA ASN A 276 11.03 13.00 -13.92
C ASN A 276 12.14 12.46 -14.83
N PHE A 277 11.92 11.31 -15.43
CA PHE A 277 12.80 10.67 -16.41
C PHE A 277 11.96 10.04 -17.52
N PRO A 278 12.53 9.86 -18.73
CA PRO A 278 11.79 9.28 -19.84
C PRO A 278 11.53 7.78 -19.61
N VAL A 279 10.30 7.36 -19.85
CA VAL A 279 9.86 5.95 -19.83
C VAL A 279 9.48 5.55 -21.25
N GLN A 280 10.10 4.49 -21.75
CA GLN A 280 9.68 3.88 -23.03
C GLN A 280 8.34 3.17 -22.83
N VAL A 281 7.29 3.67 -23.46
CA VAL A 281 6.00 3.02 -23.53
C VAL A 281 6.07 1.96 -24.63
N VAL A 282 6.18 0.69 -24.25
CA VAL A 282 5.99 -0.39 -25.20
C VAL A 282 4.48 -0.52 -25.42
N GLU A 283 4.00 -0.10 -26.58
CA GLU A 283 2.63 -0.42 -26.98
C GLU A 283 2.47 -1.95 -26.99
N PRO A 284 1.37 -2.51 -26.43
CA PRO A 284 1.11 -3.92 -26.59
C PRO A 284 1.03 -4.23 -28.08
N GLU A 285 1.89 -5.12 -28.58
CA GLU A 285 1.74 -5.67 -29.92
C GLU A 285 0.31 -6.16 -30.06
N LEU A 286 -0.43 -5.55 -30.97
CA LEU A 286 -1.72 -6.08 -31.43
C LEU A 286 -1.41 -7.47 -32.00
N VAL A 287 -1.68 -8.51 -31.22
CA VAL A 287 -1.73 -9.88 -31.73
C VAL A 287 -2.82 -9.86 -32.79
N ARG A 288 -2.43 -9.66 -34.05
CA ARG A 288 -3.29 -9.90 -35.18
C ARG A 288 -3.56 -11.42 -35.17
N THR A 289 -4.68 -11.80 -34.60
CA THR A 289 -5.28 -13.11 -34.86
C THR A 289 -5.54 -13.17 -36.35
N GLY A 290 -4.59 -13.73 -37.09
CA GLY A 290 -4.80 -14.08 -38.47
C GLY A 290 -5.91 -15.11 -38.53
N VAL A 291 -7.07 -14.68 -39.00
CA VAL A 291 -8.10 -15.59 -39.47
C VAL A 291 -7.49 -16.25 -40.71
N LEU A 292 -7.08 -17.51 -40.58
CA LEU A 292 -6.83 -18.39 -41.74
C LEU A 292 -8.23 -18.72 -42.33
N LEU A 293 -8.47 -18.25 -43.56
CA LEU A 293 -9.53 -18.70 -44.43
C LEU A 293 -9.32 -20.17 -44.87
#